data_2908e93c1638d058ab50d6856aa3dc5b
#
_entry.id   2908e93c1638d058ab50d6856aa3dc5b
#
_cell.length_a   1.000
_cell.length_b   1.000
_cell.length_c   1.000
_cell.angle_alpha   90.00
_cell.angle_beta   90.00
_cell.angle_gamma   90.00
#
_symmetry.space_group_name_H-M   'P 1'
#
loop_
_entity.id
_entity.type
_entity.pdbx_description
1 polymer ?
#
loop_
_entity_poly.entity_id
_entity_poly.type
_entity_poly.pdbx_seq_one_letter_code
_entity_poly.pdbx_strand_id
1 'polypeptide(L)'
;MSGRRIGIVGAGPAGLMAAEMLSAGGHAVTVLEAMPTIGRKFLLAGKSGLNITHSEPYARFVSRFGAANERLRAALDGFTPDDLRAWAEGLGTKTFVGTSGRVFPEVMKASPLLRAWRVRLEGQGVDIRVRHRWTGFAEGGLRIETPEGETGMGFDAVLLALGGASWPRLGSDGAWVKWLGEKGVDIAPLRPANCGFDVDWSPVLIEKFAGAAVKGVTAQSAAGTVPGEFVISKTGIEGSLVYAHAAVLRDALEVAGSAALVVDLAPGRSVERLAADFARQGGKASLSTRLRKGAGLDGVKAALLRECVADVARLSPQALAAAIKALPIRLVRPRP
;
A
#
# COMPACT_ATOMS: atom_id res chain seq x y z
N MET A 1 22.13 34.95 4.11
CA MET A 1 22.70 33.98 3.13
C MET A 1 21.90 34.15 1.87
N SER A 2 22.54 34.35 0.72
CA SER A 2 21.83 34.43 -0.56
C SER A 2 21.15 33.08 -0.86
N GLY A 3 19.87 33.11 -1.25
CA GLY A 3 19.14 31.90 -1.60
C GLY A 3 19.78 31.17 -2.76
N ARG A 4 19.86 29.82 -2.66
CA ARG A 4 20.35 28.96 -3.76
C ARG A 4 19.20 28.65 -4.74
N ARG A 5 19.54 28.38 -5.98
CA ARG A 5 18.61 27.84 -6.99
C ARG A 5 18.57 26.32 -6.84
N ILE A 6 17.43 25.80 -6.46
CA ILE A 6 17.25 24.36 -6.20
C ILE A 6 16.28 23.77 -7.20
N GLY A 7 16.72 22.72 -7.91
CA GLY A 7 15.87 21.91 -8.76
C GLY A 7 15.33 20.69 -8.01
N ILE A 8 14.01 20.46 -8.06
CA ILE A 8 13.38 19.26 -7.50
C ILE A 8 12.77 18.45 -8.64
N VAL A 9 13.16 17.19 -8.77
CA VAL A 9 12.61 16.29 -9.79
C VAL A 9 11.53 15.43 -9.18
N GLY A 10 10.29 15.63 -9.62
CA GLY A 10 9.08 14.93 -9.17
C GLY A 10 8.19 15.78 -8.25
N ALA A 11 6.96 16.01 -8.68
CA ALA A 11 5.92 16.73 -7.92
C ALA A 11 4.94 15.79 -7.21
N GLY A 12 5.45 14.70 -6.65
CA GLY A 12 4.77 13.87 -5.66
C GLY A 12 4.84 14.49 -4.25
N PRO A 13 4.24 13.84 -3.22
CA PRO A 13 4.26 14.38 -1.85
C PRO A 13 5.65 14.72 -1.33
N ALA A 14 6.65 13.90 -1.62
CA ALA A 14 8.03 14.12 -1.20
C ALA A 14 8.62 15.40 -1.83
N GLY A 15 8.47 15.57 -3.15
CA GLY A 15 8.99 16.74 -3.85
C GLY A 15 8.27 18.03 -3.48
N LEU A 16 6.94 17.98 -3.30
CA LEU A 16 6.15 19.15 -2.87
C LEU A 16 6.48 19.57 -1.44
N MET A 17 6.70 18.62 -0.52
CA MET A 17 7.12 18.92 0.85
C MET A 17 8.52 19.51 0.88
N ALA A 18 9.45 18.95 0.10
CA ALA A 18 10.78 19.53 -0.04
C ALA A 18 10.74 20.96 -0.61
N ALA A 19 9.86 21.19 -1.60
CA ALA A 19 9.66 22.53 -2.16
C ALA A 19 9.16 23.53 -1.13
N GLU A 20 8.19 23.15 -0.31
CA GLU A 20 7.65 23.99 0.77
C GLU A 20 8.74 24.37 1.79
N MET A 21 9.49 23.38 2.26
CA MET A 21 10.53 23.62 3.27
C MET A 21 11.69 24.46 2.73
N LEU A 22 12.13 24.18 1.51
CA LEU A 22 13.26 24.88 0.90
C LEU A 22 12.92 26.32 0.51
N SER A 23 11.71 26.57 -0.02
CA SER A 23 11.26 27.92 -0.33
C SER A 23 11.01 28.76 0.93
N ALA A 24 10.45 28.17 1.98
CA ALA A 24 10.33 28.80 3.30
C ALA A 24 11.71 29.14 3.90
N GLY A 25 12.75 28.36 3.57
CA GLY A 25 14.16 28.63 3.92
C GLY A 25 14.85 29.72 3.06
N GLY A 26 14.11 30.37 2.16
CA GLY A 26 14.62 31.48 1.34
C GLY A 26 15.36 31.04 0.07
N HIS A 27 15.17 29.80 -0.39
CA HIS A 27 15.75 29.30 -1.64
C HIS A 27 14.81 29.52 -2.83
N ALA A 28 15.38 29.76 -4.02
CA ALA A 28 14.63 29.77 -5.28
C ALA A 28 14.42 28.32 -5.76
N VAL A 29 13.17 27.84 -5.71
CA VAL A 29 12.85 26.44 -5.96
C VAL A 29 12.11 26.26 -7.28
N THR A 30 12.60 25.37 -8.14
CA THR A 30 11.90 24.90 -9.35
C THR A 30 11.58 23.41 -9.20
N VAL A 31 10.31 23.04 -9.34
CA VAL A 31 9.85 21.64 -9.34
C VAL A 31 9.58 21.21 -10.77
N LEU A 32 10.23 20.11 -11.19
CA LEU A 32 10.10 19.51 -12.53
C LEU A 32 9.25 18.25 -12.43
N GLU A 33 8.11 18.23 -13.12
CA GLU A 33 7.17 17.11 -13.11
C GLU A 33 6.98 16.55 -14.53
N ALA A 34 7.23 15.27 -14.71
CA ALA A 34 7.11 14.60 -16.00
C ALA A 34 5.66 14.57 -16.54
N MET A 35 4.69 14.53 -15.66
CA MET A 35 3.27 14.38 -16.00
C MET A 35 2.60 15.75 -16.20
N PRO A 36 1.42 15.80 -16.86
CA PRO A 36 0.71 17.07 -17.07
C PRO A 36 0.09 17.68 -15.80
N THR A 37 0.13 16.97 -14.67
CA THR A 37 -0.41 17.44 -13.38
C THR A 37 0.41 16.92 -12.22
N ILE A 38 0.51 17.69 -11.14
CA ILE A 38 1.18 17.31 -9.90
C ILE A 38 0.37 16.34 -9.05
N GLY A 39 1.00 15.63 -8.12
CA GLY A 39 0.36 14.87 -7.05
C GLY A 39 -0.54 13.71 -7.52
N ARG A 40 -0.31 13.12 -8.69
CA ARG A 40 -1.22 12.13 -9.31
C ARG A 40 -1.47 10.91 -8.43
N LYS A 41 -0.41 10.31 -7.83
CA LYS A 41 -0.57 9.19 -6.90
C LYS A 41 -1.25 9.60 -5.59
N PHE A 42 -1.00 10.81 -5.11
CA PHE A 42 -1.69 11.38 -3.96
C PHE A 42 -3.21 11.51 -4.21
N LEU A 43 -3.60 12.00 -5.39
CA LEU A 43 -5.00 12.09 -5.79
C LEU A 43 -5.65 10.70 -5.93
N LEU A 44 -4.93 9.71 -6.48
CA LEU A 44 -5.42 8.33 -6.59
C LEU A 44 -5.64 7.71 -5.20
N ALA A 45 -4.69 7.88 -4.28
CA ALA A 45 -4.80 7.39 -2.90
C ALA A 45 -6.03 7.94 -2.18
N GLY A 46 -6.45 9.18 -2.51
CA GLY A 46 -7.63 9.83 -1.95
C GLY A 46 -8.95 9.49 -2.65
N LYS A 47 -9.00 8.54 -3.59
CA LYS A 47 -10.23 8.22 -4.35
C LYS A 47 -11.34 7.67 -3.46
N SER A 48 -11.02 6.80 -2.50
CA SER A 48 -11.95 6.18 -1.55
C SER A 48 -11.84 6.74 -0.13
N GLY A 49 -11.05 7.78 0.06
CA GLY A 49 -10.74 8.41 1.34
C GLY A 49 -9.23 8.53 1.54
N LEU A 50 -8.74 9.77 1.65
CA LEU A 50 -7.31 10.03 1.83
C LEU A 50 -6.89 9.70 3.27
N ASN A 51 -6.27 8.54 3.48
CA ASN A 51 -5.59 8.29 4.76
C ASN A 51 -4.25 9.02 4.76
N ILE A 52 -4.08 10.02 5.63
CA ILE A 52 -2.85 10.81 5.71
C ILE A 52 -1.87 10.28 6.75
N THR A 53 -2.36 9.75 7.88
CA THR A 53 -1.53 9.18 8.94
C THR A 53 -2.35 8.24 9.85
N HIS A 54 -1.78 7.85 10.99
CA HIS A 54 -2.41 6.99 11.98
C HIS A 54 -2.28 7.58 13.38
N SER A 55 -3.32 7.45 14.22
CA SER A 55 -3.40 8.02 15.58
C SER A 55 -2.87 7.08 16.67
N GLU A 56 -2.20 6.00 16.32
CA GLU A 56 -1.60 5.10 17.30
C GLU A 56 -0.47 5.78 18.09
N PRO A 57 -0.11 5.27 19.28
CA PRO A 57 1.03 5.78 20.02
C PRO A 57 2.30 5.84 19.16
N TYR A 58 3.06 6.93 19.24
CA TYR A 58 4.22 7.19 18.37
C TYR A 58 5.24 6.05 18.39
N ALA A 59 5.53 5.46 19.55
CA ALA A 59 6.44 4.31 19.66
C ALA A 59 5.98 3.11 18.81
N ARG A 60 4.67 2.89 18.69
CA ARG A 60 4.13 1.85 17.82
C ARG A 60 4.17 2.26 16.34
N PHE A 61 3.89 3.53 16.05
CA PHE A 61 3.96 4.06 14.68
C PHE A 61 5.35 3.87 14.08
N VAL A 62 6.42 4.26 14.79
CA VAL A 62 7.80 4.11 14.30
C VAL A 62 8.19 2.64 14.11
N SER A 63 7.71 1.72 14.95
CA SER A 63 8.03 0.29 14.80
C SER A 63 7.53 -0.34 13.49
N ARG A 64 6.59 0.31 12.81
CA ARG A 64 6.04 -0.17 11.52
C ARG A 64 7.00 -0.06 10.35
N PHE A 65 8.08 0.70 10.49
CA PHE A 65 9.12 0.84 9.47
C PHE A 65 10.15 -0.30 9.49
N GLY A 66 10.02 -1.26 10.43
CA GLY A 66 10.84 -2.46 10.50
C GLY A 66 12.35 -2.14 10.51
N ALA A 67 13.11 -2.80 9.64
CA ALA A 67 14.57 -2.60 9.55
C ALA A 67 14.99 -1.18 9.12
N ALA A 68 14.09 -0.39 8.53
CA ALA A 68 14.36 1.00 8.17
C ALA A 68 14.19 1.99 9.34
N ASN A 69 13.70 1.53 10.49
CA ASN A 69 13.35 2.40 11.62
C ASN A 69 14.54 3.26 12.08
N GLU A 70 15.72 2.69 12.25
CA GLU A 70 16.89 3.45 12.69
C GLU A 70 17.28 4.55 11.71
N ARG A 71 17.24 4.24 10.39
CA ARG A 71 17.58 5.23 9.34
C ARG A 71 16.56 6.35 9.26
N LEU A 72 15.29 6.06 9.52
CA LEU A 72 14.19 7.01 9.42
C LEU A 72 13.94 7.75 10.73
N ARG A 73 14.55 7.34 11.84
CA ARG A 73 14.23 7.83 13.17
C ARG A 73 14.30 9.36 13.27
N ALA A 74 15.41 9.95 12.85
CA ALA A 74 15.58 11.41 12.91
C ALA A 74 14.53 12.16 12.07
N ALA A 75 14.17 11.63 10.90
CA ALA A 75 13.14 12.21 10.06
C ALA A 75 11.74 12.10 10.67
N LEU A 76 11.43 10.95 11.29
CA LEU A 76 10.15 10.71 11.96
C LEU A 76 10.00 11.54 13.24
N ASP A 77 11.08 11.69 14.01
CA ASP A 77 11.11 12.54 15.20
C ASP A 77 10.97 14.04 14.83
N GLY A 78 11.49 14.43 13.66
CA GLY A 78 11.39 15.79 13.13
C GLY A 78 10.05 16.14 12.46
N PHE A 79 9.24 15.15 12.09
CA PHE A 79 7.91 15.33 11.51
C PHE A 79 6.99 14.16 11.84
N THR A 80 6.32 14.28 12.96
CA THR A 80 5.48 13.24 13.54
C THR A 80 4.10 13.16 12.89
N PRO A 81 3.30 12.10 13.16
CA PRO A 81 1.89 12.04 12.75
C PRO A 81 1.05 13.24 13.17
N ASP A 82 1.32 13.81 14.34
CA ASP A 82 0.61 15.01 14.82
C ASP A 82 1.05 16.27 14.10
N ASP A 83 2.34 16.41 13.76
CA ASP A 83 2.84 17.49 12.90
C ASP A 83 2.22 17.45 11.51
N LEU A 84 2.03 16.27 10.95
CA LEU A 84 1.34 16.12 9.66
C LEU A 84 -0.14 16.55 9.74
N ARG A 85 -0.82 16.27 10.85
CA ARG A 85 -2.18 16.77 11.08
C ARG A 85 -2.21 18.29 11.21
N ALA A 86 -1.31 18.84 12.00
CA ALA A 86 -1.17 20.30 12.17
C ALA A 86 -0.85 21.00 10.85
N TRP A 87 0.01 20.40 10.02
CA TRP A 87 0.31 20.89 8.67
C TRP A 87 -0.95 20.90 7.78
N ALA A 88 -1.75 19.84 7.79
CA ALA A 88 -3.00 19.77 7.01
C ALA A 88 -4.02 20.80 7.50
N GLU A 89 -4.15 21.03 8.82
CA GLU A 89 -4.99 22.07 9.41
C GLU A 89 -4.51 23.47 9.03
N GLY A 90 -3.19 23.69 8.98
CA GLY A 90 -2.58 24.92 8.48
C GLY A 90 -2.84 25.20 6.99
N LEU A 91 -3.28 24.19 6.23
CA LEU A 91 -3.80 24.29 4.85
C LEU A 91 -5.34 24.39 4.80
N GLY A 92 -6.01 24.59 5.94
CA GLY A 92 -7.47 24.66 6.03
C GLY A 92 -8.16 23.30 5.94
N THR A 93 -7.43 22.19 6.09
CA THR A 93 -7.96 20.83 6.00
C THR A 93 -8.07 20.22 7.40
N LYS A 94 -9.26 20.25 8.00
CA LYS A 94 -9.54 19.56 9.25
C LYS A 94 -9.48 18.05 9.08
N THR A 95 -9.06 17.34 10.14
CA THR A 95 -8.87 15.90 10.14
C THR A 95 -9.67 15.21 11.24
N PHE A 96 -10.07 13.97 11.02
CA PHE A 96 -10.69 13.11 12.03
C PHE A 96 -10.04 11.74 12.07
N VAL A 97 -10.21 11.05 13.19
CA VAL A 97 -9.72 9.68 13.39
C VAL A 97 -10.86 8.71 13.11
N GLY A 98 -10.67 7.82 12.14
CA GLY A 98 -11.60 6.73 11.84
C GLY A 98 -11.50 5.60 12.87
N THR A 99 -12.48 4.68 12.85
CA THR A 99 -12.57 3.55 13.79
C THR A 99 -11.35 2.62 13.79
N SER A 100 -10.59 2.59 12.70
CA SER A 100 -9.34 1.82 12.58
C SER A 100 -8.09 2.57 13.08
N GLY A 101 -8.22 3.77 13.65
CA GLY A 101 -7.10 4.63 14.02
C GLY A 101 -6.48 5.40 12.86
N ARG A 102 -6.92 5.19 11.64
CA ARG A 102 -6.47 5.97 10.47
C ARG A 102 -7.03 7.39 10.53
N VAL A 103 -6.21 8.34 10.12
CA VAL A 103 -6.56 9.77 10.10
C VAL A 103 -6.91 10.20 8.68
N PHE A 104 -8.07 10.85 8.53
CA PHE A 104 -8.61 11.28 7.24
C PHE A 104 -8.96 12.78 7.29
N PRO A 105 -8.86 13.52 6.16
CA PRO A 105 -9.56 14.78 6.01
C PRO A 105 -11.09 14.61 6.19
N GLU A 106 -11.78 15.57 6.83
CA GLU A 106 -13.24 15.52 6.99
C GLU A 106 -13.99 15.36 5.66
N VAL A 107 -13.47 15.97 4.60
CA VAL A 107 -14.03 15.85 3.24
C VAL A 107 -13.69 14.54 2.54
N MET A 108 -12.91 13.66 3.15
CA MET A 108 -12.46 12.35 2.62
C MET A 108 -11.73 12.39 1.28
N LYS A 109 -11.39 13.55 0.73
CA LYS A 109 -10.79 13.72 -0.60
C LYS A 109 -9.42 14.38 -0.54
N ALA A 110 -8.51 13.94 -1.43
CA ALA A 110 -7.17 14.52 -1.56
C ALA A 110 -7.15 15.87 -2.30
N SER A 111 -8.09 16.10 -3.21
CA SER A 111 -8.01 17.25 -4.12
C SER A 111 -8.13 18.63 -3.45
N PRO A 112 -8.93 18.85 -2.39
CA PRO A 112 -8.94 20.14 -1.70
C PRO A 112 -7.60 20.43 -1.01
N LEU A 113 -7.02 19.43 -0.33
CA LEU A 113 -5.72 19.55 0.35
C LEU A 113 -4.61 19.86 -0.67
N LEU A 114 -4.55 19.14 -1.79
CA LEU A 114 -3.54 19.37 -2.83
C LEU A 114 -3.66 20.77 -3.46
N ARG A 115 -4.90 21.26 -3.66
CA ARG A 115 -5.12 22.62 -4.19
C ARG A 115 -4.64 23.70 -3.21
N ALA A 116 -4.98 23.58 -1.94
CA ALA A 116 -4.51 24.49 -0.91
C ALA A 116 -2.99 24.47 -0.79
N TRP A 117 -2.38 23.28 -0.86
CA TRP A 117 -0.93 23.12 -0.85
C TRP A 117 -0.26 23.81 -2.04
N ARG A 118 -0.80 23.60 -3.24
CA ARG A 118 -0.31 24.26 -4.45
C ARG A 118 -0.36 25.80 -4.32
N VAL A 119 -1.47 26.36 -3.83
CA VAL A 119 -1.60 27.80 -3.61
C VAL A 119 -0.54 28.31 -2.64
N ARG A 120 -0.26 27.57 -1.55
CA ARG A 120 0.82 27.90 -0.60
C ARG A 120 2.17 27.93 -1.28
N LEU A 121 2.51 26.90 -2.09
CA LEU A 121 3.78 26.82 -2.80
C LEU A 121 3.93 27.97 -3.81
N GLU A 122 2.89 28.28 -4.58
CA GLU A 122 2.87 29.41 -5.52
C GLU A 122 3.06 30.73 -4.76
N GLY A 123 2.43 30.91 -3.61
CA GLY A 123 2.62 32.06 -2.73
C GLY A 123 4.01 32.20 -2.13
N GLN A 124 4.74 31.08 -2.01
CA GLN A 124 6.16 31.05 -1.61
C GLN A 124 7.12 31.24 -2.79
N GLY A 125 6.63 31.47 -4.02
CA GLY A 125 7.43 31.67 -5.21
C GLY A 125 8.02 30.38 -5.81
N VAL A 126 7.47 29.21 -5.49
CA VAL A 126 7.90 27.95 -6.11
C VAL A 126 7.45 27.90 -7.57
N ASP A 127 8.38 27.68 -8.49
CA ASP A 127 8.13 27.49 -9.92
C ASP A 127 7.85 26.00 -10.20
N ILE A 128 6.60 25.66 -10.53
CA ILE A 128 6.19 24.27 -10.80
C ILE A 128 6.01 24.07 -12.31
N ARG A 129 6.92 23.32 -12.92
CA ARG A 129 6.91 23.01 -14.35
C ARG A 129 6.44 21.59 -14.60
N VAL A 130 5.25 21.44 -15.14
CA VAL A 130 4.69 20.16 -15.58
C VAL A 130 5.13 19.82 -17.00
N ARG A 131 5.06 18.53 -17.39
CA ARG A 131 5.57 18.02 -18.69
C ARG A 131 7.06 18.30 -18.89
N HIS A 132 7.82 18.33 -17.79
CA HIS A 132 9.26 18.46 -17.76
C HIS A 132 9.82 17.16 -17.20
N ARG A 133 10.15 16.22 -18.09
CA ARG A 133 10.64 14.88 -17.71
C ARG A 133 12.15 14.89 -17.61
N TRP A 134 12.65 14.55 -16.44
CA TRP A 134 14.08 14.27 -16.29
C TRP A 134 14.44 12.96 -17.00
N THR A 135 15.47 13.01 -17.87
CA THR A 135 15.94 11.90 -18.68
C THR A 135 17.41 11.56 -18.42
N GLY A 136 18.00 12.12 -17.37
CA GLY A 136 19.37 11.87 -16.97
C GLY A 136 20.14 13.17 -16.70
N PHE A 137 21.45 13.06 -16.74
CA PHE A 137 22.35 14.17 -16.47
C PHE A 137 22.96 14.69 -17.79
N ALA A 138 23.18 16.01 -17.85
CA ALA A 138 23.90 16.68 -18.88
C ALA A 138 25.15 17.38 -18.27
N GLU A 139 26.02 17.95 -19.10
CA GLU A 139 27.11 18.77 -18.60
C GLU A 139 26.55 19.97 -17.83
N GLY A 140 26.97 20.12 -16.59
CA GLY A 140 26.54 21.22 -15.72
C GLY A 140 25.08 21.12 -15.17
N GLY A 141 24.33 20.01 -15.35
CA GLY A 141 23.00 19.96 -14.83
C GLY A 141 22.17 18.71 -15.16
N LEU A 142 20.86 18.93 -15.25
CA LEU A 142 19.87 17.91 -15.58
C LEU A 142 19.51 17.97 -17.07
N ARG A 143 19.31 16.82 -17.69
CA ARG A 143 18.72 16.69 -19.01
C ARG A 143 17.22 16.53 -18.86
N ILE A 144 16.47 17.43 -19.48
CA ILE A 144 15.02 17.54 -19.32
C ILE A 144 14.36 17.50 -20.69
N GLU A 145 13.43 16.58 -20.88
CA GLU A 145 12.51 16.56 -22.02
C GLU A 145 11.31 17.46 -21.70
N THR A 146 11.05 18.44 -22.56
CA THR A 146 9.95 19.40 -22.45
C THR A 146 9.05 19.32 -23.68
N PRO A 147 7.88 19.97 -23.70
CA PRO A 147 7.04 20.05 -24.89
C PRO A 147 7.73 20.69 -26.11
N GLU A 148 8.74 21.55 -25.88
CA GLU A 148 9.52 22.24 -26.91
C GLU A 148 10.76 21.45 -27.34
N GLY A 149 11.05 20.32 -26.70
CA GLY A 149 12.21 19.48 -26.98
C GLY A 149 13.11 19.26 -25.76
N GLU A 150 14.27 18.65 -25.98
CA GLU A 150 15.24 18.37 -24.93
C GLU A 150 16.06 19.62 -24.59
N THR A 151 16.26 19.88 -23.29
CA THR A 151 17.04 21.00 -22.80
C THR A 151 17.89 20.64 -21.57
N GLY A 152 18.97 21.39 -21.33
CA GLY A 152 19.76 21.32 -20.11
C GLY A 152 19.30 22.35 -19.08
N MET A 153 19.18 21.94 -17.80
CA MET A 153 18.84 22.85 -16.69
C MET A 153 19.87 22.73 -15.56
N GLY A 154 20.56 23.85 -15.26
CA GLY A 154 21.53 23.94 -14.18
C GLY A 154 20.91 24.50 -12.88
N PHE A 155 21.27 23.92 -11.75
CA PHE A 155 20.87 24.33 -10.40
C PHE A 155 22.08 24.29 -9.47
N ASP A 156 22.02 25.04 -8.37
CA ASP A 156 23.09 25.02 -7.35
C ASP A 156 23.01 23.73 -6.50
N ALA A 157 21.81 23.13 -6.42
CA ALA A 157 21.57 21.82 -5.83
C ALA A 157 20.34 21.16 -6.48
N VAL A 158 20.33 19.84 -6.50
CA VAL A 158 19.23 19.05 -7.04
C VAL A 158 18.73 18.06 -5.99
N LEU A 159 17.41 17.98 -5.82
CA LEU A 159 16.74 16.96 -5.04
C LEU A 159 15.94 16.03 -5.97
N LEU A 160 16.22 14.75 -5.89
CA LEU A 160 15.53 13.73 -6.68
C LEU A 160 14.41 13.08 -5.86
N ALA A 161 13.14 13.41 -6.16
CA ALA A 161 11.94 12.90 -5.51
C ALA A 161 11.16 11.96 -6.46
N LEU A 162 11.87 10.99 -7.04
CA LEU A 162 11.49 10.22 -8.23
C LEU A 162 10.39 9.16 -7.99
N GLY A 163 10.00 8.90 -6.74
CA GLY A 163 9.02 7.89 -6.41
C GLY A 163 9.54 6.47 -6.62
N GLY A 164 8.62 5.51 -6.73
CA GLY A 164 8.91 4.10 -6.99
C GLY A 164 8.52 3.68 -8.42
N ALA A 165 8.05 2.41 -8.56
CA ALA A 165 7.66 1.82 -9.84
C ALA A 165 6.24 1.24 -9.84
N SER A 166 5.38 1.64 -8.88
CA SER A 166 4.09 0.95 -8.65
C SER A 166 2.95 1.38 -9.58
N TRP A 167 3.05 2.56 -10.22
CA TRP A 167 2.01 3.11 -11.08
C TRP A 167 2.59 3.86 -12.28
N PRO A 168 3.07 3.14 -13.33
CA PRO A 168 3.71 3.78 -14.49
C PRO A 168 2.82 4.81 -15.19
N ARG A 169 1.51 4.54 -15.31
CA ARG A 169 0.54 5.47 -15.92
C ARG A 169 0.38 6.80 -15.16
N LEU A 170 0.82 6.84 -13.91
CA LEU A 170 0.81 8.04 -13.08
C LEU A 170 2.19 8.67 -12.91
N GLY A 171 3.18 8.22 -13.68
CA GLY A 171 4.55 8.74 -13.67
C GLY A 171 5.48 8.07 -12.65
N SER A 172 5.05 6.97 -12.01
CA SER A 172 5.89 6.18 -11.09
C SER A 172 6.30 4.87 -11.76
N ASP A 173 7.23 4.96 -12.70
CA ASP A 173 7.65 3.90 -13.63
C ASP A 173 9.02 3.28 -13.32
N GLY A 174 9.77 3.87 -12.36
CA GLY A 174 11.11 3.39 -12.00
C GLY A 174 12.19 3.65 -13.05
N ALA A 175 11.92 4.41 -14.11
CA ALA A 175 12.87 4.68 -15.20
C ALA A 175 14.19 5.30 -14.71
N TRP A 176 14.14 6.02 -13.60
CA TRP A 176 15.29 6.68 -12.96
C TRP A 176 16.38 5.70 -12.49
N VAL A 177 16.05 4.43 -12.27
CA VAL A 177 17.01 3.39 -11.84
C VAL A 177 18.17 3.29 -12.83
N LYS A 178 17.85 3.31 -14.13
CA LYS A 178 18.87 3.29 -15.20
C LYS A 178 19.83 4.48 -15.08
N TRP A 179 19.32 5.68 -14.98
CA TRP A 179 20.16 6.90 -15.02
C TRP A 179 21.02 7.08 -13.78
N LEU A 180 20.57 6.65 -12.61
CA LEU A 180 21.37 6.65 -11.39
C LEU A 180 22.40 5.50 -11.41
N GLY A 181 22.03 4.33 -11.91
CA GLY A 181 22.95 3.20 -12.11
C GLY A 181 24.10 3.55 -13.05
N GLU A 182 23.85 4.27 -14.14
CA GLU A 182 24.88 4.78 -15.07
C GLU A 182 25.88 5.75 -14.38
N LYS A 183 25.49 6.34 -13.26
CA LYS A 183 26.35 7.18 -12.41
C LYS A 183 27.06 6.42 -11.28
N GLY A 184 26.96 5.10 -11.27
CA GLY A 184 27.57 4.25 -10.25
C GLY A 184 26.85 4.27 -8.89
N VAL A 185 25.60 4.74 -8.83
CA VAL A 185 24.81 4.69 -7.61
C VAL A 185 24.31 3.26 -7.42
N ASP A 186 24.59 2.67 -6.25
CA ASP A 186 24.06 1.36 -5.87
C ASP A 186 22.58 1.51 -5.50
N ILE A 187 21.73 0.78 -6.21
CA ILE A 187 20.28 0.88 -6.09
C ILE A 187 19.70 -0.46 -5.66
N ALA A 188 19.13 -0.52 -4.47
CA ALA A 188 18.40 -1.69 -4.04
C ALA A 188 17.22 -1.97 -4.98
N PRO A 189 16.99 -3.22 -5.40
CA PRO A 189 15.87 -3.58 -6.27
C PRO A 189 14.52 -3.10 -5.72
N LEU A 190 13.70 -2.49 -6.59
CA LEU A 190 12.35 -2.12 -6.22
C LEU A 190 11.50 -3.39 -6.07
N ARG A 191 10.83 -3.53 -4.93
CA ARG A 191 10.02 -4.71 -4.58
C ARG A 191 8.61 -4.27 -4.21
N PRO A 192 7.55 -5.06 -4.57
CA PRO A 192 6.20 -4.75 -4.15
C PRO A 192 6.09 -4.70 -2.61
N ALA A 193 5.49 -3.64 -2.07
CA ALA A 193 5.31 -3.46 -0.62
C ALA A 193 3.88 -3.82 -0.18
N ASN A 194 2.89 -2.98 -0.49
CA ASN A 194 1.47 -3.27 -0.25
C ASN A 194 0.90 -3.95 -1.50
N CYS A 195 1.15 -5.23 -1.67
CA CYS A 195 0.77 -5.98 -2.86
C CYS A 195 -0.24 -7.08 -2.54
N GLY A 196 -1.06 -7.42 -3.54
CA GLY A 196 -1.80 -8.67 -3.57
C GLY A 196 -0.91 -9.83 -4.00
N PHE A 197 -1.49 -11.01 -4.06
CA PHE A 197 -0.80 -12.21 -4.52
C PHE A 197 -1.67 -12.98 -5.50
N ASP A 198 -1.05 -13.51 -6.54
CA ASP A 198 -1.70 -14.46 -7.42
C ASP A 198 -1.92 -15.79 -6.67
N VAL A 199 -3.06 -16.41 -6.95
CA VAL A 199 -3.47 -17.72 -6.46
C VAL A 199 -4.10 -18.47 -7.64
N ASP A 200 -3.83 -19.74 -7.78
CA ASP A 200 -4.39 -20.59 -8.85
C ASP A 200 -5.83 -20.98 -8.51
N TRP A 201 -6.73 -20.01 -8.61
CA TRP A 201 -8.17 -20.23 -8.41
C TRP A 201 -8.81 -21.01 -9.53
N SER A 202 -9.74 -21.89 -9.20
CA SER A 202 -10.59 -22.53 -10.19
C SER A 202 -11.45 -21.51 -10.95
N PRO A 203 -11.79 -21.76 -12.22
CA PRO A 203 -12.71 -20.92 -13.00
C PRO A 203 -14.05 -20.69 -12.28
N VAL A 204 -14.55 -21.69 -11.56
CA VAL A 204 -15.80 -21.64 -10.81
C VAL A 204 -15.73 -20.61 -9.65
N LEU A 205 -14.60 -20.56 -8.93
CA LEU A 205 -14.43 -19.56 -7.86
C LEU A 205 -14.34 -18.16 -8.43
N ILE A 206 -13.57 -17.98 -9.51
CA ILE A 206 -13.43 -16.69 -10.18
C ILE A 206 -14.78 -16.17 -10.67
N GLU A 207 -15.53 -17.01 -11.42
CA GLU A 207 -16.80 -16.60 -12.00
C GLU A 207 -17.81 -16.13 -10.92
N LYS A 208 -17.88 -16.84 -9.79
CA LYS A 208 -18.88 -16.58 -8.76
C LYS A 208 -18.47 -15.56 -7.72
N PHE A 209 -17.18 -15.41 -7.44
CA PHE A 209 -16.71 -14.67 -6.27
C PHE A 209 -15.58 -13.66 -6.55
N ALA A 210 -15.14 -13.45 -7.80
CA ALA A 210 -14.21 -12.37 -8.08
C ALA A 210 -14.83 -11.01 -7.71
N GLY A 211 -14.14 -10.24 -6.87
CA GLY A 211 -14.63 -9.00 -6.27
C GLY A 211 -15.30 -9.17 -4.91
N ALA A 212 -15.55 -10.41 -4.46
CA ALA A 212 -16.18 -10.66 -3.16
C ALA A 212 -15.21 -10.45 -1.99
N ALA A 213 -15.68 -9.77 -0.95
CA ALA A 213 -14.94 -9.58 0.29
C ALA A 213 -15.13 -10.77 1.26
N VAL A 214 -14.03 -11.31 1.77
CA VAL A 214 -13.99 -12.31 2.84
C VAL A 214 -13.82 -11.56 4.17
N LYS A 215 -14.94 -11.30 4.84
CA LYS A 215 -15.02 -10.46 6.05
C LYS A 215 -14.94 -11.26 7.34
N GLY A 216 -14.53 -10.58 8.44
CA GLY A 216 -14.55 -11.17 9.79
C GLY A 216 -13.72 -12.44 9.85
N VAL A 217 -12.49 -12.36 9.38
CA VAL A 217 -11.50 -13.44 9.43
C VAL A 217 -10.25 -12.96 10.17
N THR A 218 -9.36 -13.88 10.47
CA THR A 218 -8.03 -13.59 10.99
C THR A 218 -7.02 -14.28 10.08
N ALA A 219 -5.97 -13.58 9.69
CA ALA A 219 -4.89 -14.18 8.91
C ALA A 219 -3.61 -14.25 9.73
N GLN A 220 -2.80 -15.28 9.46
CA GLN A 220 -1.54 -15.56 10.14
C GLN A 220 -0.41 -15.82 9.13
N SER A 221 0.76 -15.26 9.41
CA SER A 221 2.03 -15.53 8.75
C SER A 221 3.20 -15.28 9.72
N ALA A 222 4.43 -15.24 9.23
CA ALA A 222 5.58 -14.80 10.02
C ALA A 222 5.47 -13.35 10.54
N ALA A 223 4.60 -12.51 9.94
CA ALA A 223 4.28 -11.17 10.44
C ALA A 223 3.37 -11.19 11.70
N GLY A 224 2.94 -12.36 12.15
CA GLY A 224 2.01 -12.51 13.27
C GLY A 224 0.57 -12.78 12.82
N THR A 225 -0.38 -12.49 13.72
CA THR A 225 -1.82 -12.73 13.51
C THR A 225 -2.56 -11.41 13.45
N VAL A 226 -3.30 -11.17 12.37
CA VAL A 226 -4.02 -9.91 12.12
C VAL A 226 -5.48 -10.21 11.80
N PRO A 227 -6.45 -9.59 12.50
CA PRO A 227 -7.87 -9.65 12.13
C PRO A 227 -8.19 -8.68 10.98
N GLY A 228 -9.18 -9.01 10.15
CA GLY A 228 -9.59 -8.11 9.09
C GLY A 228 -10.44 -8.77 8.02
N GLU A 229 -10.29 -8.24 6.81
CA GLU A 229 -10.95 -8.73 5.61
C GLU A 229 -10.00 -8.64 4.40
N PHE A 230 -10.24 -9.47 3.40
CA PHE A 230 -9.55 -9.40 2.11
C PHE A 230 -10.53 -9.67 0.97
N VAL A 231 -10.11 -9.40 -0.25
CA VAL A 231 -10.93 -9.56 -1.46
C VAL A 231 -10.35 -10.70 -2.31
N ILE A 232 -11.22 -11.57 -2.82
CA ILE A 232 -10.87 -12.50 -3.89
C ILE A 232 -10.88 -11.72 -5.20
N SER A 233 -9.73 -11.59 -5.85
CA SER A 233 -9.63 -11.00 -7.18
C SER A 233 -9.68 -12.08 -8.26
N LYS A 234 -9.77 -11.67 -9.52
CA LYS A 234 -9.70 -12.61 -10.66
C LYS A 234 -8.41 -13.42 -10.71
N THR A 235 -7.38 -12.96 -10.07
CA THR A 235 -6.04 -13.55 -10.14
C THR A 235 -5.53 -14.05 -8.79
N GLY A 236 -6.23 -13.75 -7.67
CA GLY A 236 -5.76 -14.16 -6.34
C GLY A 236 -6.42 -13.40 -5.21
N ILE A 237 -5.62 -12.86 -4.28
CA ILE A 237 -6.10 -12.15 -3.09
C ILE A 237 -5.49 -10.75 -2.97
N GLU A 238 -6.27 -9.80 -2.45
CA GLU A 238 -5.84 -8.43 -2.21
C GLU A 238 -6.60 -7.80 -1.04
N GLY A 239 -6.18 -6.61 -0.62
CA GLY A 239 -6.84 -5.85 0.45
C GLY A 239 -5.98 -5.69 1.69
N SER A 240 -6.45 -4.87 2.64
CA SER A 240 -5.65 -4.41 3.78
C SER A 240 -5.10 -5.54 4.66
N LEU A 241 -5.85 -6.62 4.83
CA LEU A 241 -5.40 -7.79 5.57
C LEU A 241 -4.22 -8.48 4.87
N VAL A 242 -4.30 -8.64 3.53
CA VAL A 242 -3.21 -9.23 2.73
C VAL A 242 -1.98 -8.34 2.77
N TYR A 243 -2.17 -7.01 2.67
CA TYR A 243 -1.06 -6.04 2.69
C TYR A 243 -0.30 -6.04 4.01
N ALA A 244 -0.97 -6.32 5.14
CA ALA A 244 -0.31 -6.45 6.45
C ALA A 244 0.69 -7.62 6.50
N HIS A 245 0.51 -8.63 5.65
CA HIS A 245 1.38 -9.80 5.54
C HIS A 245 2.31 -9.76 4.31
N ALA A 246 2.16 -8.75 3.43
CA ALA A 246 2.76 -8.75 2.09
C ALA A 246 4.28 -8.88 2.10
N ALA A 247 5.00 -8.18 2.99
CA ALA A 247 6.46 -8.22 3.03
C ALA A 247 6.99 -9.63 3.29
N VAL A 248 6.53 -10.27 4.36
CA VAL A 248 7.02 -11.60 4.75
C VAL A 248 6.60 -12.71 3.77
N LEU A 249 5.41 -12.59 3.16
CA LEU A 249 4.94 -13.55 2.17
C LEU A 249 5.70 -13.42 0.84
N ARG A 250 5.98 -12.19 0.41
CA ARG A 250 6.84 -11.92 -0.75
C ARG A 250 8.24 -12.49 -0.53
N ASP A 251 8.85 -12.20 0.61
CA ASP A 251 10.20 -12.67 0.93
C ASP A 251 10.26 -14.19 1.01
N ALA A 252 9.23 -14.84 1.55
CA ALA A 252 9.12 -16.29 1.57
C ALA A 252 9.02 -16.89 0.15
N LEU A 253 8.22 -16.26 -0.74
CA LEU A 253 8.13 -16.68 -2.15
C LEU A 253 9.47 -16.54 -2.87
N GLU A 254 10.21 -15.44 -2.64
CA GLU A 254 11.52 -15.22 -3.27
C GLU A 254 12.58 -16.22 -2.80
N VAL A 255 12.57 -16.58 -1.51
CA VAL A 255 13.58 -17.49 -0.93
C VAL A 255 13.22 -18.97 -1.13
N ALA A 256 11.96 -19.35 -0.87
CA ALA A 256 11.52 -20.75 -0.84
C ALA A 256 10.70 -21.16 -2.07
N GLY A 257 10.36 -20.21 -2.97
CA GLY A 257 9.49 -20.48 -4.13
C GLY A 257 8.05 -20.80 -3.75
N SER A 258 7.70 -20.78 -2.47
CA SER A 258 6.34 -21.06 -1.98
C SER A 258 6.03 -20.30 -0.72
N ALA A 259 4.79 -19.83 -0.59
CA ALA A 259 4.25 -19.22 0.62
C ALA A 259 2.76 -19.52 0.76
N ALA A 260 2.25 -19.46 1.97
CA ALA A 260 0.82 -19.56 2.23
C ALA A 260 0.39 -18.52 3.27
N LEU A 261 -0.75 -17.88 3.02
CA LEU A 261 -1.46 -17.12 4.03
C LEU A 261 -2.44 -18.06 4.73
N VAL A 262 -2.27 -18.25 6.03
CA VAL A 262 -3.17 -19.11 6.82
C VAL A 262 -4.33 -18.28 7.34
N VAL A 263 -5.56 -18.68 7.02
CA VAL A 263 -6.77 -17.91 7.34
C VAL A 263 -7.68 -18.70 8.28
N ASP A 264 -8.06 -18.06 9.39
CA ASP A 264 -9.13 -18.50 10.27
C ASP A 264 -10.46 -17.88 9.79
N LEU A 265 -11.35 -18.72 9.25
CA LEU A 265 -12.64 -18.28 8.72
C LEU A 265 -13.70 -18.01 9.80
N ALA A 266 -13.47 -18.46 11.04
CA ALA A 266 -14.38 -18.34 12.16
C ALA A 266 -13.63 -17.97 13.47
N PRO A 267 -12.99 -16.79 13.57
CA PRO A 267 -12.09 -16.44 14.68
C PRO A 267 -12.79 -16.39 16.06
N GLY A 268 -14.11 -16.16 16.10
CA GLY A 268 -14.90 -16.16 17.34
C GLY A 268 -15.23 -17.55 17.89
N ARG A 269 -14.74 -18.64 17.29
CA ARG A 269 -15.08 -20.02 17.70
C ARG A 269 -13.83 -20.87 17.81
N SER A 270 -13.77 -21.72 18.85
CA SER A 270 -12.65 -22.67 19.02
C SER A 270 -12.82 -23.90 18.11
N VAL A 271 -11.73 -24.63 17.88
CA VAL A 271 -11.72 -25.89 17.11
C VAL A 271 -12.65 -26.91 17.76
N GLU A 272 -12.60 -27.04 19.10
CA GLU A 272 -13.39 -27.99 19.89
C GLU A 272 -14.91 -27.71 19.74
N ARG A 273 -15.28 -26.41 19.80
CA ARG A 273 -16.68 -26.01 19.64
C ARG A 273 -17.18 -26.29 18.23
N LEU A 274 -16.40 -25.96 17.21
CA LEU A 274 -16.75 -26.27 15.82
C LEU A 274 -16.89 -27.77 15.59
N ALA A 275 -15.95 -28.58 16.09
CA ALA A 275 -15.98 -30.04 15.97
C ALA A 275 -17.21 -30.64 16.64
N ALA A 276 -17.54 -30.19 17.85
CA ALA A 276 -18.74 -30.62 18.57
C ALA A 276 -20.05 -30.26 17.82
N ASP A 277 -20.10 -29.05 17.25
CA ASP A 277 -21.24 -28.58 16.47
C ASP A 277 -21.40 -29.37 15.15
N PHE A 278 -20.31 -29.76 14.50
CA PHE A 278 -20.36 -30.65 13.33
C PHE A 278 -20.75 -32.09 13.69
N ALA A 279 -20.24 -32.62 14.79
CA ALA A 279 -20.57 -33.96 15.24
C ALA A 279 -22.09 -34.14 15.54
N ARG A 280 -22.74 -33.11 16.09
CA ARG A 280 -24.18 -33.12 16.40
C ARG A 280 -25.08 -33.12 15.16
N GLN A 281 -24.59 -32.82 13.97
CA GLN A 281 -25.43 -32.67 12.77
C GLN A 281 -25.72 -33.99 12.04
N GLY A 282 -25.09 -35.08 12.41
CA GLY A 282 -25.26 -36.40 11.77
C GLY A 282 -24.70 -36.47 10.34
N GLY A 283 -24.43 -37.69 9.85
CA GLY A 283 -23.75 -37.95 8.58
C GLY A 283 -24.57 -37.69 7.30
N LYS A 284 -25.88 -37.44 7.40
CA LYS A 284 -26.76 -37.26 6.23
C LYS A 284 -26.85 -35.83 5.70
N ALA A 285 -26.36 -34.85 6.45
CA ALA A 285 -26.43 -33.47 6.04
C ALA A 285 -25.39 -33.14 4.93
N SER A 286 -25.80 -32.36 3.90
CA SER A 286 -24.88 -31.88 2.88
C SER A 286 -23.79 -30.98 3.50
N LEU A 287 -22.61 -30.91 2.86
CA LEU A 287 -21.53 -30.04 3.33
C LEU A 287 -22.00 -28.59 3.51
N SER A 288 -22.79 -28.03 2.57
CA SER A 288 -23.34 -26.68 2.70
C SER A 288 -24.20 -26.51 3.96
N THR A 289 -25.03 -27.49 4.27
CA THR A 289 -25.84 -27.47 5.48
C THR A 289 -24.97 -27.56 6.75
N ARG A 290 -23.96 -28.44 6.73
CA ARG A 290 -23.00 -28.59 7.84
C ARG A 290 -22.27 -27.27 8.10
N LEU A 291 -21.68 -26.64 7.07
CA LEU A 291 -20.96 -25.38 7.19
C LEU A 291 -21.84 -24.25 7.71
N ARG A 292 -23.03 -24.08 7.14
CA ARG A 292 -23.97 -23.03 7.56
C ARG A 292 -24.45 -23.22 9.00
N LYS A 293 -24.92 -24.41 9.35
CA LYS A 293 -25.46 -24.68 10.71
C LYS A 293 -24.37 -24.84 11.77
N GLY A 294 -23.25 -25.49 11.43
CA GLY A 294 -22.18 -25.81 12.38
C GLY A 294 -21.15 -24.68 12.54
N ALA A 295 -20.93 -23.88 11.53
CA ALA A 295 -19.88 -22.84 11.57
C ALA A 295 -20.36 -21.42 11.20
N GLY A 296 -21.62 -21.28 10.73
CA GLY A 296 -22.10 -20.01 10.18
C GLY A 296 -21.38 -19.61 8.90
N LEU A 297 -20.83 -20.58 8.16
CA LEU A 297 -20.10 -20.34 6.92
C LEU A 297 -21.00 -20.63 5.72
N ASP A 298 -21.14 -19.62 4.87
CA ASP A 298 -21.84 -19.71 3.59
C ASP A 298 -21.11 -18.86 2.52
N GLY A 299 -21.72 -18.70 1.36
CA GLY A 299 -21.23 -17.83 0.29
C GLY A 299 -19.72 -18.02 0.02
N VAL A 300 -19.00 -16.91 -0.01
CA VAL A 300 -17.57 -16.86 -0.37
C VAL A 300 -16.69 -17.66 0.61
N LYS A 301 -16.99 -17.67 1.92
CA LYS A 301 -16.19 -18.43 2.91
C LYS A 301 -16.32 -19.94 2.69
N ALA A 302 -17.54 -20.42 2.42
CA ALA A 302 -17.77 -21.83 2.13
C ALA A 302 -17.17 -22.25 0.77
N ALA A 303 -17.15 -21.36 -0.21
CA ALA A 303 -16.50 -21.59 -1.50
C ALA A 303 -14.98 -21.65 -1.35
N LEU A 304 -14.39 -20.72 -0.62
CA LEU A 304 -12.95 -20.68 -0.35
C LEU A 304 -12.46 -21.94 0.38
N LEU A 305 -13.22 -22.43 1.35
CA LEU A 305 -12.90 -23.70 2.04
C LEU A 305 -12.87 -24.89 1.06
N ARG A 306 -13.83 -24.95 0.12
CA ARG A 306 -13.86 -26.01 -0.92
C ARG A 306 -12.74 -25.90 -1.91
N GLU A 307 -12.33 -24.68 -2.21
CA GLU A 307 -11.26 -24.40 -3.15
C GLU A 307 -9.89 -24.83 -2.59
N CYS A 308 -9.64 -24.51 -1.32
CA CYS A 308 -8.31 -24.71 -0.72
C CYS A 308 -8.15 -26.10 -0.07
N VAL A 309 -9.24 -26.83 0.16
CA VAL A 309 -9.19 -28.12 0.88
C VAL A 309 -9.77 -29.25 0.00
N ALA A 310 -8.90 -30.17 -0.40
CA ALA A 310 -9.32 -31.34 -1.15
C ALA A 310 -10.25 -32.21 -0.31
N ASP A 311 -11.26 -32.82 -0.97
CA ASP A 311 -12.20 -33.74 -0.33
C ASP A 311 -12.86 -33.26 0.96
N VAL A 312 -13.02 -31.92 1.11
CA VAL A 312 -13.56 -31.28 2.33
C VAL A 312 -14.89 -31.89 2.80
N ALA A 313 -15.69 -32.43 1.88
CA ALA A 313 -16.97 -33.09 2.20
C ALA A 313 -16.81 -34.36 3.02
N ARG A 314 -15.68 -35.05 2.89
CA ARG A 314 -15.36 -36.33 3.55
C ARG A 314 -14.63 -36.16 4.88
N LEU A 315 -14.26 -34.95 5.24
CA LEU A 315 -13.55 -34.68 6.49
C LEU A 315 -14.38 -35.03 7.73
N SER A 316 -13.72 -35.61 8.72
CA SER A 316 -14.28 -35.79 10.04
C SER A 316 -14.67 -34.43 10.67
N PRO A 317 -15.58 -34.37 11.65
CA PRO A 317 -15.90 -33.15 12.36
C PRO A 317 -14.67 -32.38 12.87
N GLN A 318 -13.71 -33.10 13.43
CA GLN A 318 -12.45 -32.51 13.94
C GLN A 318 -11.57 -31.94 12.83
N ALA A 319 -11.37 -32.70 11.74
CA ALA A 319 -10.57 -32.26 10.61
C ALA A 319 -11.21 -31.06 9.87
N LEU A 320 -12.54 -31.04 9.75
CA LEU A 320 -13.27 -29.91 9.16
C LEU A 320 -13.14 -28.65 10.02
N ALA A 321 -13.24 -28.78 11.35
CA ALA A 321 -13.02 -27.67 12.27
C ALA A 321 -11.60 -27.12 12.18
N ALA A 322 -10.59 -27.99 12.14
CA ALA A 322 -9.19 -27.58 11.97
C ALA A 322 -8.95 -26.86 10.63
N ALA A 323 -9.53 -27.37 9.53
CA ALA A 323 -9.42 -26.73 8.22
C ALA A 323 -10.05 -25.32 8.18
N ILE A 324 -11.16 -25.11 8.88
CA ILE A 324 -11.80 -23.79 9.01
C ILE A 324 -10.92 -22.81 9.80
N LYS A 325 -10.23 -23.29 10.82
CA LYS A 325 -9.39 -22.47 11.71
C LYS A 325 -8.01 -22.18 11.15
N ALA A 326 -7.54 -22.98 10.22
CA ALA A 326 -6.21 -22.86 9.64
C ALA A 326 -6.23 -23.19 8.14
N LEU A 327 -7.00 -22.40 7.38
CA LEU A 327 -7.13 -22.56 5.94
C LEU A 327 -5.89 -22.00 5.23
N PRO A 328 -5.08 -22.84 4.56
CA PRO A 328 -3.91 -22.35 3.84
C PRO A 328 -4.31 -21.86 2.44
N ILE A 329 -4.10 -20.59 2.16
CA ILE A 329 -4.19 -20.04 0.80
C ILE A 329 -2.77 -20.03 0.23
N ARG A 330 -2.49 -20.92 -0.71
CA ARG A 330 -1.18 -21.02 -1.38
C ARG A 330 -1.01 -19.89 -2.37
N LEU A 331 0.11 -19.19 -2.26
CA LEU A 331 0.42 -18.03 -3.09
C LEU A 331 1.40 -18.44 -4.21
N VAL A 332 1.21 -17.87 -5.41
CA VAL A 332 2.03 -18.15 -6.59
C VAL A 332 3.12 -17.10 -6.75
N ARG A 333 2.73 -15.82 -6.71
CA ARG A 333 3.66 -14.69 -6.83
C ARG A 333 3.04 -13.40 -6.30
N PRO A 334 3.87 -12.43 -5.87
CA PRO A 334 3.37 -11.09 -5.55
C PRO A 334 2.94 -10.38 -6.84
N ARG A 335 1.91 -9.55 -6.74
CA ARG A 335 1.51 -8.63 -7.83
C ARG A 335 2.21 -7.29 -7.67
N PRO A 336 2.59 -6.65 -8.79
CA PRO A 336 3.24 -5.34 -8.79
C PRO A 336 2.32 -4.21 -8.27
#